data_272de7c19c65bf24c67eb8619641500e
#
_entry.id   272de7c19c65bf24c67eb8619641500e
#
_cell.length_a   1.000
_cell.length_b   1.000
_cell.length_c   1.000
_cell.angle_alpha   90.00
_cell.angle_beta   90.00
_cell.angle_gamma   90.00
#
_symmetry.space_group_name_H-M   'P 1'
#
loop_
_entity.id
_entity.type
_entity.pdbx_description
1 polymer ?
#
loop_
_entity_poly.entity_id
_entity_poly.type
_entity_poly.pdbx_seq_one_letter_code
_entity_poly.pdbx_strand_id
1 'polypeptide(L)'
;ASASGGNYFYRDGRDVPDVWQATLEYPDMYAGTPISKRNLYPKETGGGPGLTVLYSATLSSNYSRGNRIMGHDATMMMGGQSNVGNVGGFIVTADSSSTQYRDRLKSGVINSKYPIYNYSPGSKQIDGVTSATSQYFANKGLLYTYRDGKRVDPTHLHIKDWLDSIRNGTQPKCNIDVAFQEAVTCAMATEAYLKGRRIEWDPINRKLI
;
A
#
# COMPACT_ATOMS: atom_id res chain seq x y z
N ALA A 1 13.44 -6.38 -8.40
CA ALA A 1 12.13 -6.77 -8.93
C ALA A 1 12.22 -8.06 -9.74
N SER A 2 11.18 -8.86 -9.71
CA SER A 2 10.96 -10.00 -10.61
C SER A 2 9.52 -9.95 -11.12
N ALA A 3 9.28 -10.39 -12.36
CA ALA A 3 7.96 -10.39 -12.95
C ALA A 3 7.74 -11.59 -13.88
N SER A 4 6.48 -11.97 -14.03
CA SER A 4 6.03 -13.01 -14.95
C SER A 4 4.63 -12.67 -15.47
N GLY A 5 4.28 -13.21 -16.62
CA GLY A 5 2.98 -12.98 -17.25
C GLY A 5 2.96 -13.46 -18.70
N GLY A 6 1.91 -13.14 -19.40
CA GLY A 6 1.77 -13.46 -20.81
C GLY A 6 0.38 -13.16 -21.35
N ASN A 7 0.23 -13.35 -22.65
CA ASN A 7 -1.04 -13.26 -23.36
C ASN A 7 -1.65 -14.65 -23.45
N TYR A 8 -2.44 -15.00 -22.44
CA TYR A 8 -3.03 -16.33 -22.32
C TYR A 8 -4.47 -16.40 -22.82
N PHE A 9 -5.20 -15.31 -22.71
CA PHE A 9 -6.61 -15.23 -23.06
C PHE A 9 -6.86 -14.48 -24.36
N TYR A 10 -6.34 -13.26 -24.50
CA TYR A 10 -6.53 -12.44 -25.70
C TYR A 10 -5.45 -12.72 -26.74
N ARG A 11 -5.89 -13.13 -27.96
CA ARG A 11 -5.00 -13.43 -29.10
C ARG A 11 -5.14 -12.38 -30.19
N ASP A 12 -5.11 -11.12 -29.83
CA ASP A 12 -5.31 -9.97 -30.72
C ASP A 12 -4.02 -9.29 -31.16
N GLY A 13 -2.86 -9.91 -30.87
CA GLY A 13 -1.55 -9.40 -31.29
C GLY A 13 -0.98 -8.31 -30.38
N ARG A 14 -1.60 -8.09 -29.20
CA ARG A 14 -1.08 -7.13 -28.23
C ARG A 14 0.29 -7.55 -27.68
N ASP A 15 1.12 -6.58 -27.39
CA ASP A 15 2.41 -6.74 -26.73
C ASP A 15 2.32 -6.62 -25.19
N VAL A 16 1.21 -6.06 -24.69
CA VAL A 16 0.93 -5.96 -23.25
C VAL A 16 0.30 -7.27 -22.77
N PRO A 17 0.84 -7.91 -21.72
CA PRO A 17 0.30 -9.17 -21.21
C PRO A 17 -1.10 -8.98 -20.61
N ASP A 18 -1.99 -9.94 -20.83
CA ASP A 18 -3.34 -9.97 -20.24
C ASP A 18 -3.36 -10.54 -18.82
N VAL A 19 -2.31 -11.26 -18.44
CA VAL A 19 -2.03 -11.67 -17.05
C VAL A 19 -0.60 -11.27 -16.71
N TRP A 20 -0.46 -10.54 -15.60
CA TRP A 20 0.84 -10.05 -15.17
C TRP A 20 0.97 -10.06 -13.65
N GLN A 21 2.15 -10.46 -13.19
CA GLN A 21 2.51 -10.47 -11.77
C GLN A 21 3.92 -9.93 -11.61
N ALA A 22 4.12 -9.15 -10.56
CA ALA A 22 5.44 -8.64 -10.18
C ALA A 22 5.64 -8.73 -8.68
N THR A 23 6.88 -9.05 -8.29
CA THR A 23 7.35 -8.97 -6.91
C THR A 23 8.42 -7.90 -6.82
N LEU A 24 8.20 -6.93 -5.95
CA LEU A 24 9.11 -5.82 -5.68
C LEU A 24 9.62 -5.96 -4.26
N GLU A 25 10.92 -5.89 -4.07
CA GLU A 25 11.59 -6.06 -2.79
C GLU A 25 12.33 -4.78 -2.42
N TYR A 26 12.08 -4.31 -1.22
CA TYR A 26 12.70 -3.13 -0.62
C TYR A 26 13.33 -3.55 0.72
N PRO A 27 14.53 -4.15 0.70
CA PRO A 27 15.10 -4.81 1.87
C PRO A 27 15.36 -3.86 3.05
N ASP A 28 15.65 -2.59 2.77
CA ASP A 28 16.05 -1.60 3.77
C ASP A 28 15.08 -0.43 3.91
N MET A 29 13.83 -0.57 3.42
CA MET A 29 12.87 0.52 3.36
C MET A 29 12.64 1.20 4.71
N TYR A 30 12.71 0.47 5.81
CA TYR A 30 12.48 0.96 7.16
C TYR A 30 13.77 1.14 7.96
N ALA A 31 14.95 1.02 7.32
CA ALA A 31 16.24 1.23 7.97
C ALA A 31 16.31 2.66 8.58
N GLY A 32 16.76 2.75 9.83
CA GLY A 32 16.84 4.02 10.55
C GLY A 32 15.51 4.57 11.07
N THR A 33 14.36 3.97 10.75
CA THR A 33 13.05 4.38 11.27
C THR A 33 12.80 3.79 12.68
N PRO A 34 11.82 4.32 13.45
CA PRO A 34 11.41 3.72 14.72
C PRO A 34 10.98 2.25 14.61
N ILE A 35 10.50 1.81 13.44
CA ILE A 35 10.12 0.42 13.17
C ILE A 35 11.35 -0.49 13.21
N SER A 36 12.49 -0.05 12.67
CA SER A 36 13.73 -0.82 12.69
C SER A 36 14.33 -1.01 14.08
N LYS A 37 13.95 -0.13 15.03
CA LYS A 37 14.41 -0.19 16.43
C LYS A 37 13.61 -1.19 17.27
N ARG A 38 12.48 -1.69 16.77
CA ARG A 38 11.79 -2.80 17.43
C ARG A 38 12.66 -4.04 17.27
N ASN A 39 13.01 -4.69 18.37
CA ASN A 39 13.81 -5.95 18.40
C ASN A 39 13.05 -7.15 17.78
N LEU A 40 12.38 -6.92 16.66
CA LEU A 40 11.63 -7.95 15.93
C LEU A 40 12.51 -8.71 14.93
N TYR A 41 13.69 -8.15 14.62
CA TYR A 41 14.62 -8.72 13.65
C TYR A 41 15.91 -9.09 14.37
N PRO A 42 16.28 -10.40 14.42
CA PRO A 42 17.58 -10.82 14.93
C PRO A 42 18.69 -10.16 14.10
N LYS A 43 19.62 -9.48 14.76
CA LYS A 43 20.77 -8.82 14.10
C LYS A 43 21.66 -9.80 13.32
N GLU A 44 21.53 -11.06 13.62
CA GLU A 44 22.42 -12.14 13.13
C GLU A 44 22.00 -12.71 11.77
N THR A 45 20.77 -12.43 11.30
CA THR A 45 20.25 -13.04 10.07
C THR A 45 20.41 -12.20 8.82
N GLY A 46 21.05 -11.01 8.91
CA GLY A 46 21.23 -10.11 7.76
C GLY A 46 19.93 -9.55 7.16
N GLY A 47 18.77 -9.91 7.76
CA GLY A 47 17.46 -9.40 7.34
C GLY A 47 17.24 -7.98 7.87
N GLY A 48 17.08 -7.01 6.98
CA GLY A 48 16.69 -5.66 7.33
C GLY A 48 15.17 -5.52 7.45
N PRO A 49 14.68 -4.42 8.04
CA PRO A 49 13.26 -4.08 8.09
C PRO A 49 12.79 -3.65 6.69
N GLY A 50 12.51 -4.62 5.86
CA GLY A 50 12.12 -4.41 4.46
C GLY A 50 10.63 -4.51 4.23
N LEU A 51 10.26 -4.28 2.98
CA LEU A 51 8.91 -4.47 2.45
C LEU A 51 8.99 -5.29 1.17
N THR A 52 8.05 -6.20 0.99
CA THR A 52 7.81 -6.86 -0.29
C THR A 52 6.43 -6.47 -0.78
N VAL A 53 6.34 -6.01 -2.03
CA VAL A 53 5.08 -5.74 -2.71
C VAL A 53 4.85 -6.83 -3.75
N LEU A 54 3.71 -7.51 -3.65
CA LEU A 54 3.23 -8.44 -4.64
C LEU A 54 2.12 -7.77 -5.44
N TYR A 55 2.37 -7.50 -6.71
CA TYR A 55 1.40 -6.97 -7.65
C TYR A 55 0.86 -8.08 -8.54
N SER A 56 -0.45 -8.12 -8.75
CA SER A 56 -1.08 -9.09 -9.65
C SER A 56 -2.23 -8.41 -10.39
N ALA A 57 -2.20 -8.49 -11.70
CA ALA A 57 -3.24 -7.96 -12.58
C ALA A 57 -3.67 -9.00 -13.61
N THR A 58 -4.93 -8.94 -14.01
CA THR A 58 -5.48 -9.69 -15.15
C THR A 58 -6.52 -8.84 -15.86
N LEU A 59 -6.49 -8.88 -17.18
CA LEU A 59 -7.48 -8.25 -18.04
C LEU A 59 -8.64 -9.20 -18.39
N SER A 60 -8.51 -10.49 -18.06
CA SER A 60 -9.50 -11.53 -18.38
C SER A 60 -10.53 -11.77 -17.27
N SER A 61 -10.46 -11.03 -16.17
CA SER A 61 -11.39 -11.17 -15.05
C SER A 61 -11.70 -9.82 -14.42
N ASN A 62 -12.97 -9.58 -14.13
CA ASN A 62 -13.45 -8.42 -13.38
C ASN A 62 -13.51 -8.65 -11.87
N TYR A 63 -12.99 -9.78 -11.37
CA TYR A 63 -12.93 -10.07 -9.95
C TYR A 63 -11.96 -9.13 -9.23
N SER A 64 -12.48 -8.34 -8.30
CA SER A 64 -11.67 -7.43 -7.50
C SER A 64 -10.95 -8.18 -6.38
N ARG A 65 -9.62 -8.12 -6.36
CA ARG A 65 -8.79 -8.71 -5.29
C ARG A 65 -8.55 -7.76 -4.13
N GLY A 66 -8.78 -6.45 -4.33
CA GLY A 66 -8.44 -5.41 -3.36
C GLY A 66 -6.94 -5.33 -3.06
N ASN A 67 -6.60 -4.43 -2.16
CA ASN A 67 -5.23 -4.27 -1.68
C ASN A 67 -5.11 -4.77 -0.24
N ARG A 68 -3.99 -5.42 0.08
CA ARG A 68 -3.68 -5.87 1.45
C ARG A 68 -2.31 -5.33 1.85
N ILE A 69 -2.25 -4.74 3.03
CA ILE A 69 -1.00 -4.34 3.68
C ILE A 69 -0.85 -5.24 4.91
N MET A 70 0.04 -6.22 4.81
CA MET A 70 0.30 -7.18 5.88
C MET A 70 1.46 -6.68 6.71
N GLY A 71 1.16 -6.29 7.95
CA GLY A 71 2.15 -5.94 8.95
C GLY A 71 2.43 -7.12 9.88
N HIS A 72 3.34 -6.90 10.84
CA HIS A 72 3.68 -7.92 11.84
C HIS A 72 2.55 -8.12 12.88
N ASP A 73 1.85 -7.03 13.23
CA ASP A 73 0.84 -7.05 14.30
C ASP A 73 -0.59 -7.09 13.78
N ALA A 74 -0.81 -6.61 12.55
CA ALA A 74 -2.14 -6.52 11.95
C ALA A 74 -2.06 -6.46 10.42
N THR A 75 -3.16 -6.84 9.78
CA THR A 75 -3.34 -6.73 8.34
C THR A 75 -4.47 -5.74 8.03
N MET A 76 -4.17 -4.78 7.14
CA MET A 76 -5.17 -3.88 6.56
C MET A 76 -5.62 -4.41 5.20
N MET A 77 -6.92 -4.47 4.99
CA MET A 77 -7.53 -4.82 3.70
C MET A 77 -8.32 -3.62 3.17
N MET A 78 -8.01 -3.19 1.95
CA MET A 78 -8.62 -2.05 1.28
C MET A 78 -9.32 -2.52 0.00
N GLY A 79 -10.60 -2.15 -0.17
CA GLY A 79 -11.38 -2.55 -1.34
C GLY A 79 -11.60 -4.07 -1.44
N GLY A 80 -11.99 -4.56 -2.60
CA GLY A 80 -12.20 -5.99 -2.86
C GLY A 80 -13.46 -6.54 -2.20
N GLN A 81 -13.44 -7.82 -1.81
CA GLN A 81 -14.57 -8.57 -1.24
C GLN A 81 -14.89 -8.25 0.22
N SER A 82 -14.24 -7.25 0.82
CA SER A 82 -14.77 -6.79 2.10
C SER A 82 -16.14 -6.19 1.81
N ASN A 83 -17.16 -6.61 2.54
CA ASN A 83 -18.51 -6.02 2.50
C ASN A 83 -18.53 -4.54 2.92
N VAL A 84 -17.37 -3.93 3.01
CA VAL A 84 -17.13 -2.53 3.27
C VAL A 84 -17.26 -1.80 1.93
N GLY A 85 -18.41 -1.16 1.78
CA GLY A 85 -18.89 -0.54 0.55
C GLY A 85 -17.86 0.15 -0.34
N ASN A 86 -18.12 0.01 -1.54
CA ASN A 86 -17.46 0.21 -2.82
C ASN A 86 -16.43 1.31 -3.03
N VAL A 87 -16.11 2.23 -2.13
CA VAL A 87 -15.16 3.31 -2.41
C VAL A 87 -14.40 3.73 -1.15
N GLY A 88 -13.14 3.35 -1.07
CA GLY A 88 -12.19 3.93 -0.13
C GLY A 88 -12.31 3.46 1.33
N GLY A 89 -13.05 2.39 1.60
CA GLY A 89 -13.10 1.76 2.91
C GLY A 89 -11.96 0.78 3.15
N PHE A 90 -11.66 0.51 4.42
CA PHE A 90 -10.71 -0.53 4.80
C PHE A 90 -11.09 -1.15 6.15
N ILE A 91 -10.63 -2.36 6.36
CA ILE A 91 -10.70 -3.05 7.64
C ILE A 91 -9.31 -3.41 8.11
N VAL A 92 -9.11 -3.45 9.42
CA VAL A 92 -7.87 -3.91 10.04
C VAL A 92 -8.20 -5.07 10.97
N THR A 93 -7.50 -6.17 10.80
CA THR A 93 -7.59 -7.35 11.68
C THR A 93 -6.26 -7.54 12.39
N ALA A 94 -6.31 -7.85 13.70
CA ALA A 94 -5.10 -8.21 14.43
C ALA A 94 -4.58 -9.56 13.94
N ASP A 95 -3.27 -9.68 13.79
CA ASP A 95 -2.63 -10.97 13.53
C ASP A 95 -2.63 -11.82 14.81
N SER A 96 -2.86 -13.12 14.68
CA SER A 96 -2.86 -14.05 15.81
C SER A 96 -1.50 -14.18 16.51
N SER A 97 -0.42 -13.92 15.76
CA SER A 97 0.96 -13.91 16.26
C SER A 97 1.41 -12.55 16.79
N SER A 98 0.54 -11.53 16.75
CA SER A 98 0.86 -10.16 17.16
C SER A 98 1.49 -10.09 18.54
N THR A 99 2.58 -9.35 18.64
CA THR A 99 3.20 -9.03 19.92
C THR A 99 2.52 -7.85 20.61
N GLN A 100 2.06 -6.89 19.82
CA GLN A 100 1.39 -5.67 20.32
C GLN A 100 0.01 -5.98 20.92
N TYR A 101 -0.74 -6.90 20.31
CA TYR A 101 -2.11 -7.25 20.72
C TYR A 101 -2.19 -8.54 21.54
N ARG A 102 -1.07 -9.12 21.91
CA ARG A 102 -0.97 -10.44 22.59
C ARG A 102 -1.92 -10.58 23.78
N ASP A 103 -1.89 -9.62 24.70
CA ASP A 103 -2.68 -9.71 25.94
C ASP A 103 -4.18 -9.57 25.68
N ARG A 104 -4.55 -8.72 24.72
CA ARG A 104 -5.96 -8.55 24.30
C ARG A 104 -6.48 -9.78 23.55
N LEU A 105 -5.64 -10.43 22.76
CA LEU A 105 -5.98 -11.68 22.07
C LEU A 105 -6.13 -12.83 23.08
N LYS A 106 -5.22 -12.93 24.05
CA LYS A 106 -5.27 -13.95 25.11
C LYS A 106 -6.48 -13.80 26.03
N SER A 107 -6.84 -12.57 26.36
CA SER A 107 -8.00 -12.28 27.20
C SER A 107 -9.34 -12.38 26.45
N GLY A 108 -9.29 -12.59 25.13
CA GLY A 108 -10.51 -12.67 24.30
C GLY A 108 -11.20 -11.32 24.03
N VAL A 109 -10.61 -10.19 24.47
CA VAL A 109 -11.14 -8.84 24.21
C VAL A 109 -11.16 -8.53 22.72
N ILE A 110 -10.17 -9.02 21.97
CA ILE A 110 -10.15 -8.98 20.50
C ILE A 110 -9.91 -10.40 19.96
N ASN A 111 -10.30 -10.58 18.70
CA ASN A 111 -10.15 -11.86 18.02
C ASN A 111 -9.58 -11.62 16.61
N SER A 112 -8.61 -12.43 16.19
CA SER A 112 -7.99 -12.31 14.86
C SER A 112 -8.96 -12.58 13.68
N LYS A 113 -10.13 -13.12 13.92
CA LYS A 113 -11.17 -13.36 12.89
C LYS A 113 -12.05 -12.15 12.63
N TYR A 114 -12.07 -11.17 13.54
CA TYR A 114 -12.94 -10.00 13.43
C TYR A 114 -12.08 -8.72 13.33
N PRO A 115 -12.55 -7.72 12.55
CA PRO A 115 -11.87 -6.45 12.48
C PRO A 115 -11.77 -5.78 13.84
N ILE A 116 -10.57 -5.30 14.17
CA ILE A 116 -10.33 -4.40 15.30
C ILE A 116 -10.58 -2.94 14.92
N TYR A 117 -10.66 -2.69 13.62
CA TYR A 117 -10.97 -1.38 13.05
C TYR A 117 -11.68 -1.57 11.71
N ASN A 118 -12.74 -0.79 11.50
CA ASN A 118 -13.50 -0.76 10.25
C ASN A 118 -13.78 0.69 9.86
N TYR A 119 -13.43 1.04 8.63
CA TYR A 119 -13.72 2.35 8.06
C TYR A 119 -14.47 2.19 6.75
N SER A 120 -15.63 2.83 6.67
CA SER A 120 -16.48 2.85 5.47
C SER A 120 -16.88 4.30 5.15
N PRO A 121 -16.26 4.94 4.14
CA PRO A 121 -16.61 6.30 3.79
C PRO A 121 -18.04 6.38 3.27
N GLY A 122 -18.81 7.38 3.75
CA GLY A 122 -20.18 7.65 3.31
C GLY A 122 -21.24 6.71 3.87
N SER A 123 -20.89 5.76 4.72
CA SER A 123 -21.90 5.01 5.50
C SER A 123 -22.32 5.82 6.74
N LYS A 124 -23.60 5.75 7.07
CA LYS A 124 -24.11 6.29 8.35
C LYS A 124 -23.61 5.49 9.58
N GLN A 125 -23.05 4.33 9.34
CA GLN A 125 -22.46 3.46 10.35
C GLN A 125 -20.95 3.67 10.37
N ILE A 126 -20.50 4.61 11.18
CA ILE A 126 -19.10 4.71 11.59
C ILE A 126 -18.97 3.86 12.85
N ASP A 127 -18.92 2.54 12.64
CA ASP A 127 -18.79 1.62 13.75
C ASP A 127 -17.41 1.72 14.39
N GLY A 128 -17.40 2.02 15.68
CA GLY A 128 -16.23 1.98 16.54
C GLY A 128 -15.19 3.08 16.35
N VAL A 129 -15.34 3.94 15.35
CA VAL A 129 -14.48 5.10 15.16
C VAL A 129 -15.17 6.33 15.75
N THR A 130 -14.71 6.79 16.90
CA THR A 130 -15.18 8.06 17.46
C THR A 130 -14.87 9.22 16.51
N SER A 131 -15.65 10.30 16.57
CA SER A 131 -15.38 11.50 15.78
C SER A 131 -13.96 12.04 15.97
N ALA A 132 -13.40 11.91 17.17
CA ALA A 132 -12.02 12.25 17.50
C ALA A 132 -11.01 11.39 16.74
N THR A 133 -11.25 10.09 16.62
CA THR A 133 -10.39 9.16 15.85
C THR A 133 -10.43 9.50 14.36
N SER A 134 -11.62 9.77 13.80
CA SER A 134 -11.75 10.20 12.40
C SER A 134 -11.02 11.52 12.14
N GLN A 135 -11.13 12.50 13.04
CA GLN A 135 -10.39 13.76 12.93
C GLN A 135 -8.88 13.54 13.00
N TYR A 136 -8.41 12.69 13.90
CA TYR A 136 -6.99 12.37 13.99
C TYR A 136 -6.44 11.81 12.68
N PHE A 137 -7.10 10.82 12.09
CA PHE A 137 -6.66 10.24 10.81
C PHE A 137 -6.79 11.21 9.64
N ALA A 138 -7.86 12.00 9.60
CA ALA A 138 -8.03 13.04 8.59
C ALA A 138 -6.91 14.08 8.64
N ASN A 139 -6.54 14.54 9.83
CA ASN A 139 -5.45 15.50 10.04
C ASN A 139 -4.08 14.93 9.65
N LYS A 140 -3.89 13.62 9.77
CA LYS A 140 -2.69 12.92 9.27
C LYS A 140 -2.71 12.64 7.77
N GLY A 141 -3.78 13.00 7.06
CA GLY A 141 -3.95 12.72 5.64
C GLY A 141 -4.30 11.26 5.33
N LEU A 142 -4.57 10.44 6.33
CA LEU A 142 -4.91 9.02 6.16
C LEU A 142 -6.35 8.83 5.70
N LEU A 143 -7.23 9.82 5.95
CA LEU A 143 -8.62 9.87 5.47
C LEU A 143 -8.80 11.08 4.56
N TYR A 144 -8.05 11.16 3.49
CA TYR A 144 -8.01 12.31 2.58
C TYR A 144 -9.32 12.59 1.85
N THR A 145 -10.27 11.65 1.84
CA THR A 145 -11.61 11.86 1.29
C THR A 145 -12.50 12.72 2.18
N TYR A 146 -12.08 13.01 3.42
CA TYR A 146 -12.79 13.88 4.35
C TYR A 146 -11.86 14.96 4.88
N ARG A 147 -12.28 16.22 4.77
CA ARG A 147 -11.63 17.40 5.34
C ARG A 147 -12.71 18.25 5.99
N ASP A 148 -12.52 18.60 7.26
CA ASP A 148 -13.46 19.45 8.00
C ASP A 148 -14.92 18.98 7.93
N GLY A 149 -15.13 17.65 8.02
CA GLY A 149 -16.44 17.02 7.92
C GLY A 149 -17.03 16.95 6.51
N LYS A 150 -16.31 17.42 5.49
CA LYS A 150 -16.74 17.38 4.09
C LYS A 150 -15.97 16.36 3.29
N ARG A 151 -16.66 15.65 2.42
CA ARG A 151 -16.02 14.78 1.44
C ARG A 151 -15.26 15.62 0.41
N VAL A 152 -13.98 15.32 0.22
CA VAL A 152 -13.12 16.00 -0.76
C VAL A 152 -12.56 14.96 -1.72
N ASP A 153 -12.57 15.26 -3.01
CA ASP A 153 -11.96 14.41 -4.03
C ASP A 153 -10.42 14.41 -3.86
N PRO A 154 -9.77 13.25 -3.76
CA PRO A 154 -8.32 13.14 -3.69
C PRO A 154 -7.60 13.79 -4.88
N THR A 155 -8.16 13.66 -6.09
CA THR A 155 -7.61 14.26 -7.30
C THR A 155 -7.62 15.79 -7.20
N HIS A 156 -8.71 16.34 -6.67
CA HIS A 156 -8.78 17.78 -6.40
C HIS A 156 -7.71 18.23 -5.41
N LEU A 157 -7.49 17.48 -4.34
CA LEU A 157 -6.44 17.79 -3.35
C LEU A 157 -5.05 17.72 -3.96
N HIS A 158 -4.79 16.75 -4.82
CA HIS A 158 -3.52 16.60 -5.51
C HIS A 158 -3.24 17.77 -6.46
N ILE A 159 -4.21 18.13 -7.30
CA ILE A 159 -4.10 19.28 -8.21
C ILE A 159 -3.95 20.59 -7.43
N LYS A 160 -4.70 20.74 -6.34
CA LYS A 160 -4.60 21.90 -5.46
C LYS A 160 -3.19 22.04 -4.85
N ASP A 161 -2.61 20.95 -4.35
CA ASP A 161 -1.24 20.92 -3.79
C ASP A 161 -0.22 21.40 -4.84
N TRP A 162 -0.34 20.92 -6.07
CA TRP A 162 0.50 21.33 -7.18
C TRP A 162 0.36 22.83 -7.51
N LEU A 163 -0.87 23.32 -7.68
CA LEU A 163 -1.12 24.74 -7.97
C LEU A 163 -0.67 25.66 -6.84
N ASP A 164 -0.91 25.27 -5.58
CA ASP A 164 -0.49 26.05 -4.42
C ASP A 164 1.05 26.07 -4.31
N SER A 165 1.72 24.98 -4.67
CA SER A 165 3.19 24.92 -4.73
C SER A 165 3.77 25.87 -5.77
N ILE A 166 3.15 25.97 -6.96
CA ILE A 166 3.55 26.95 -7.98
C ILE A 166 3.37 28.38 -7.46
N ARG A 167 2.21 28.70 -6.86
CA ARG A 167 1.91 30.06 -6.36
C ARG A 167 2.84 30.50 -5.23
N ASN A 168 3.23 29.56 -4.38
CA ASN A 168 4.02 29.85 -3.17
C ASN A 168 5.52 29.57 -3.35
N GLY A 169 5.96 29.09 -4.51
CA GLY A 169 7.36 28.72 -4.76
C GLY A 169 7.83 27.56 -3.87
N THR A 170 6.93 26.65 -3.49
CA THR A 170 7.22 25.49 -2.63
C THR A 170 7.24 24.19 -3.44
N GLN A 171 7.80 23.13 -2.87
CA GLN A 171 7.76 21.80 -3.48
C GLN A 171 6.41 21.12 -3.20
N PRO A 172 5.75 20.52 -4.21
CA PRO A 172 4.57 19.69 -3.99
C PRO A 172 4.94 18.41 -3.24
N LYS A 173 3.96 17.80 -2.58
CA LYS A 173 4.17 16.54 -1.85
C LYS A 173 4.65 15.41 -2.76
N CYS A 174 4.07 15.32 -3.96
CA CYS A 174 4.54 14.43 -5.01
C CYS A 174 5.46 15.22 -5.97
N ASN A 175 6.68 15.47 -5.53
CA ASN A 175 7.71 16.13 -6.33
C ASN A 175 8.44 15.13 -7.24
N ILE A 176 9.37 15.63 -8.06
CA ILE A 176 10.08 14.81 -9.04
C ILE A 176 10.90 13.67 -8.38
N ASP A 177 11.44 13.86 -7.19
CA ASP A 177 12.25 12.83 -6.53
C ASP A 177 11.38 11.66 -6.07
N VAL A 178 10.18 11.94 -5.55
CA VAL A 178 9.19 10.93 -5.19
C VAL A 178 8.68 10.21 -6.44
N ALA A 179 8.27 10.97 -7.46
CA ALA A 179 7.78 10.43 -8.72
C ALA A 179 8.84 9.59 -9.44
N PHE A 180 10.12 9.96 -9.35
CA PHE A 180 11.22 9.19 -9.91
C PHE A 180 11.37 7.82 -9.26
N GLN A 181 11.24 7.72 -7.93
CA GLN A 181 11.29 6.44 -7.22
C GLN A 181 10.15 5.50 -7.63
N GLU A 182 8.95 6.05 -7.79
CA GLU A 182 7.79 5.28 -8.29
C GLU A 182 8.02 4.80 -9.73
N ALA A 183 8.50 5.69 -10.61
CA ALA A 183 8.77 5.37 -12.01
C ALA A 183 9.85 4.29 -12.15
N VAL A 184 10.93 4.36 -11.38
CA VAL A 184 11.99 3.34 -11.36
C VAL A 184 11.42 1.99 -10.94
N THR A 185 10.57 1.95 -9.94
CA THR A 185 9.90 0.71 -9.48
C THR A 185 9.08 0.06 -10.61
N CYS A 186 8.29 0.85 -11.32
CA CYS A 186 7.52 0.37 -12.47
C CYS A 186 8.43 -0.11 -13.61
N ALA A 187 9.49 0.64 -13.90
CA ALA A 187 10.48 0.28 -14.93
C ALA A 187 11.19 -1.04 -14.59
N MET A 188 11.58 -1.25 -13.34
CA MET A 188 12.19 -2.50 -12.89
C MET A 188 11.28 -3.70 -13.11
N ALA A 189 9.99 -3.56 -12.82
CA ALA A 189 9.03 -4.65 -13.02
C ALA A 189 8.82 -4.96 -14.52
N THR A 190 8.73 -3.93 -15.34
CA THR A 190 8.62 -4.07 -16.82
C THR A 190 9.86 -4.74 -17.41
N GLU A 191 11.05 -4.27 -17.04
CA GLU A 191 12.32 -4.84 -17.50
C GLU A 191 12.49 -6.30 -17.03
N ALA A 192 12.07 -6.62 -15.81
CA ALA A 192 12.11 -7.98 -15.29
C ALA A 192 11.23 -8.93 -16.12
N TYR A 193 10.05 -8.47 -16.53
CA TYR A 193 9.17 -9.21 -17.42
C TYR A 193 9.79 -9.41 -18.82
N LEU A 194 10.24 -8.32 -19.44
CA LEU A 194 10.79 -8.35 -20.81
C LEU A 194 12.07 -9.19 -20.90
N LYS A 195 12.92 -9.13 -19.89
CA LYS A 195 14.20 -9.86 -19.87
C LYS A 195 14.09 -11.27 -19.25
N GLY A 196 12.95 -11.62 -18.63
CA GLY A 196 12.75 -12.93 -18.00
C GLY A 196 13.73 -13.18 -16.84
N ARG A 197 14.23 -12.14 -16.19
CA ARG A 197 15.17 -12.25 -15.08
C ARG A 197 14.90 -11.21 -14.00
N ARG A 198 15.48 -11.42 -12.83
CA ARG A 198 15.48 -10.41 -11.75
C ARG A 198 16.24 -9.15 -12.19
N ILE A 199 15.68 -7.99 -11.90
CA ILE A 199 16.26 -6.67 -12.12
C ILE A 199 16.49 -6.01 -10.78
N GLU A 200 17.66 -5.40 -10.62
CA GLU A 200 18.02 -4.64 -9.44
C GLU A 200 18.24 -3.16 -9.79
N TRP A 201 18.09 -2.29 -8.82
CA TRP A 201 18.36 -0.88 -8.94
C TRP A 201 19.71 -0.55 -8.30
N ASP A 202 20.60 0.06 -9.09
CA ASP A 202 21.84 0.63 -8.60
C ASP A 202 21.61 2.13 -8.29
N PRO A 203 21.50 2.51 -7.02
CA PRO A 203 21.21 3.89 -6.64
C PRO A 203 22.41 4.84 -6.87
N ILE A 204 23.63 4.31 -6.93
CA ILE A 204 24.86 5.10 -7.13
C ILE A 204 24.96 5.52 -8.59
N ASN A 205 24.85 4.56 -9.50
CA ASN A 205 24.96 4.82 -10.95
C ASN A 205 23.60 5.16 -11.59
N ARG A 206 22.50 5.11 -10.80
CA ARG A 206 21.11 5.40 -11.22
C ARG A 206 20.72 4.61 -12.47
N LYS A 207 20.97 3.30 -12.46
CA LYS A 207 20.67 2.40 -13.58
C LYS A 207 20.05 1.07 -13.11
N LEU A 208 19.36 0.40 -14.01
CA LEU A 208 18.88 -0.97 -13.84
C LEU A 208 19.99 -1.97 -14.17
N ILE A 209 20.17 -3.00 -13.34
CA ILE A 209 21.16 -4.07 -13.49
C ILE A 209 20.52 -5.45 -13.38
#